data_e21f8a714683ce401b1fc77ddf59671f
#
_entry.id   e21f8a714683ce401b1fc77ddf59671f
#
_cell.length_a   1.000
_cell.length_b   1.000
_cell.length_c   1.000
_cell.angle_alpha   90.00
_cell.angle_beta   90.00
_cell.angle_gamma   90.00
#
_symmetry.space_group_name_H-M   'P 1'
#
loop_
_entity.id
_entity.type
_entity.pdbx_description
1 polymer ?
#
loop_
_entity_poly.entity_id
_entity_poly.type
_entity_poly.pdbx_seq_one_letter_code
_entity_poly.pdbx_strand_id
1 'polypeptide(L)'
;MNNKVVVDTFHVFMDNDFSVCRVNFRGVGKSDGEFDNGQGELADAAAALDWLERENFDNSQCWISGFSFGSLISMQLLMRRPEINRFIAISPQPNVYDFSFLSPCPSSGLMIYGKKDELVPASNINELNKRLSAQIGIKVEFEAVPEANHFFSKNDQVLIKSLNKYVKKESALY
;
A
#
# COMPACT_ATOMS: atom_id res chain seq x y z
N MET A 1 -5.81 -5.99 -13.19
CA MET A 1 -6.29 -6.62 -11.92
C MET A 1 -5.72 -8.01 -11.65
N ASN A 2 -4.80 -8.49 -12.48
CA ASN A 2 -4.28 -9.86 -12.36
C ASN A 2 -2.85 -9.90 -11.82
N ASN A 3 -2.32 -8.78 -11.30
CA ASN A 3 -1.04 -8.79 -10.61
C ASN A 3 -1.15 -9.65 -9.35
N LYS A 4 -0.29 -10.66 -9.22
CA LYS A 4 -0.38 -11.65 -8.14
C LYS A 4 -0.25 -11.01 -6.75
N VAL A 5 0.65 -10.03 -6.59
CA VAL A 5 0.83 -9.31 -5.31
C VAL A 5 -0.48 -8.64 -4.88
N VAL A 6 -1.17 -7.98 -5.82
CA VAL A 6 -2.45 -7.30 -5.55
C VAL A 6 -3.56 -8.31 -5.23
N VAL A 7 -3.59 -9.44 -5.95
CA VAL A 7 -4.56 -10.52 -5.70
C VAL A 7 -4.34 -11.16 -4.33
N ASP A 8 -3.11 -11.50 -4.00
CA ASP A 8 -2.75 -12.09 -2.71
C ASP A 8 -3.08 -11.13 -1.55
N THR A 9 -2.76 -9.84 -1.70
CA THR A 9 -3.11 -8.80 -0.71
C THR A 9 -4.62 -8.69 -0.52
N PHE A 10 -5.39 -8.71 -1.62
CA PHE A 10 -6.85 -8.69 -1.56
C PHE A 10 -7.41 -9.86 -0.74
N HIS A 11 -6.91 -11.09 -0.99
CA HIS A 11 -7.36 -12.26 -0.23
C HIS A 11 -6.95 -12.18 1.25
N VAL A 12 -5.76 -11.67 1.55
CA VAL A 12 -5.35 -11.46 2.95
C VAL A 12 -6.34 -10.58 3.71
N PHE A 13 -6.79 -9.48 3.12
CA PHE A 13 -7.78 -8.62 3.77
C PHE A 13 -9.16 -9.29 3.88
N MET A 14 -9.62 -9.98 2.83
CA MET A 14 -10.87 -10.74 2.87
C MET A 14 -10.86 -11.82 3.95
N ASP A 15 -9.76 -12.56 4.08
CA ASP A 15 -9.59 -13.62 5.08
C ASP A 15 -9.49 -13.08 6.52
N ASN A 16 -9.39 -11.77 6.68
CA ASN A 16 -9.41 -11.06 7.96
C ASN A 16 -10.65 -10.16 8.12
N ASP A 17 -11.74 -10.52 7.46
CA ASP A 17 -13.08 -9.92 7.60
C ASP A 17 -13.19 -8.45 7.15
N PHE A 18 -12.31 -7.99 6.25
CA PHE A 18 -12.43 -6.67 5.64
C PHE A 18 -13.33 -6.69 4.40
N SER A 19 -14.13 -5.65 4.22
CA SER A 19 -14.72 -5.31 2.93
C SER A 19 -13.62 -4.74 2.03
N VAL A 20 -13.34 -5.37 0.89
CA VAL A 20 -12.16 -5.05 0.07
C VAL A 20 -12.54 -4.65 -1.34
N CYS A 21 -12.01 -3.52 -1.81
CA CYS A 21 -12.13 -3.08 -3.19
C CYS A 21 -10.77 -3.11 -3.88
N ARG A 22 -10.71 -3.72 -5.09
CA ARG A 22 -9.57 -3.62 -6.00
C ARG A 22 -9.98 -2.84 -7.23
N VAL A 23 -9.14 -1.90 -7.62
CA VAL A 23 -9.40 -1.10 -8.82
C VAL A 23 -8.34 -1.31 -9.89
N ASN A 24 -8.72 -1.23 -11.16
CA ASN A 24 -7.81 -0.91 -12.23
C ASN A 24 -7.80 0.61 -12.39
N PHE A 25 -6.64 1.20 -12.42
CA PHE A 25 -6.52 2.59 -12.82
C PHE A 25 -6.95 2.80 -14.27
N ARG A 26 -7.19 4.05 -14.64
CA ARG A 26 -7.48 4.47 -16.01
C ARG A 26 -6.50 3.87 -17.02
N GLY A 27 -6.99 3.50 -18.19
CA GLY A 27 -6.20 2.87 -19.25
C GLY A 27 -5.73 1.44 -18.96
N VAL A 28 -6.11 0.83 -17.82
CA VAL A 28 -5.69 -0.53 -17.46
C VAL A 28 -6.86 -1.52 -17.60
N GLY A 29 -6.66 -2.57 -18.38
CA GLY A 29 -7.63 -3.63 -18.57
C GLY A 29 -8.89 -3.17 -19.29
N LYS A 30 -10.02 -3.06 -18.58
CA LYS A 30 -11.31 -2.57 -19.09
C LYS A 30 -11.66 -1.16 -18.60
N SER A 31 -10.77 -0.51 -17.86
CA SER A 31 -10.97 0.86 -17.43
C SER A 31 -10.73 1.82 -18.59
N ASP A 32 -11.61 2.78 -18.74
CA ASP A 32 -11.49 3.84 -19.74
C ASP A 32 -10.36 4.82 -19.37
N GLY A 33 -10.04 5.73 -20.31
CA GLY A 33 -9.04 6.76 -20.14
C GLY A 33 -7.62 6.30 -20.43
N GLU A 34 -6.66 7.14 -20.06
CA GLU A 34 -5.23 6.94 -20.30
C GLU A 34 -4.43 7.26 -19.02
N PHE A 35 -3.21 6.72 -18.93
CA PHE A 35 -2.29 7.00 -17.83
C PHE A 35 -2.02 8.50 -17.70
N ASP A 36 -2.21 9.04 -16.50
CA ASP A 36 -2.16 10.48 -16.21
C ASP A 36 -1.10 10.84 -15.14
N ASN A 37 0.02 10.15 -15.17
CA ASN A 37 1.20 10.42 -14.32
C ASN A 37 0.90 10.50 -12.81
N GLY A 38 -0.15 9.81 -12.36
CA GLY A 38 -0.55 9.72 -10.96
C GLY A 38 -1.68 10.69 -10.55
N GLN A 39 -1.97 11.73 -11.33
CA GLN A 39 -3.04 12.68 -10.97
C GLN A 39 -4.42 12.07 -11.16
N GLY A 40 -4.69 11.54 -12.35
CA GLY A 40 -5.92 10.85 -12.64
C GLY A 40 -6.09 9.56 -11.85
N GLU A 41 -5.00 8.79 -11.69
CA GLU A 41 -5.00 7.56 -10.89
C GLU A 41 -5.33 7.82 -9.41
N LEU A 42 -4.91 8.97 -8.88
CA LEU A 42 -5.27 9.40 -7.52
C LEU A 42 -6.77 9.74 -7.42
N ALA A 43 -7.34 10.37 -8.44
CA ALA A 43 -8.78 10.63 -8.50
C ALA A 43 -9.58 9.32 -8.61
N ASP A 44 -9.10 8.36 -9.41
CA ASP A 44 -9.70 7.02 -9.53
C ASP A 44 -9.71 6.30 -8.17
N ALA A 45 -8.58 6.35 -7.45
CA ALA A 45 -8.47 5.74 -6.12
C ALA A 45 -9.39 6.42 -5.09
N ALA A 46 -9.50 7.75 -5.13
CA ALA A 46 -10.42 8.50 -4.27
C ALA A 46 -11.89 8.12 -4.54
N ALA A 47 -12.29 8.04 -5.81
CA ALA A 47 -13.65 7.63 -6.17
C ALA A 47 -13.97 6.18 -5.73
N ALA A 48 -13.00 5.27 -5.81
CA ALA A 48 -13.14 3.90 -5.31
C ALA A 48 -13.30 3.86 -3.78
N LEU A 49 -12.55 4.68 -3.06
CA LEU A 49 -12.68 4.80 -1.61
C LEU A 49 -14.06 5.36 -1.24
N ASP A 50 -14.50 6.44 -1.89
CA ASP A 50 -15.83 7.04 -1.66
C ASP A 50 -16.96 6.03 -1.91
N TRP A 51 -16.80 5.16 -2.91
CA TRP A 51 -17.76 4.09 -3.16
C TRP A 51 -17.73 3.04 -2.05
N LEU A 52 -16.55 2.57 -1.64
CA LEU A 52 -16.40 1.56 -0.62
C LEU A 52 -16.95 2.03 0.74
N GLU A 53 -16.73 3.30 1.11
CA GLU A 53 -17.26 3.90 2.34
C GLU A 53 -18.78 3.97 2.34
N ARG A 54 -19.42 4.32 1.22
CA ARG A 54 -20.89 4.31 1.11
C ARG A 54 -21.49 2.92 1.31
N GLU A 55 -20.78 1.87 0.89
CA GLU A 55 -21.23 0.48 1.09
C GLU A 55 -20.95 -0.03 2.53
N ASN A 56 -20.13 0.70 3.30
CA ASN A 56 -19.62 0.26 4.61
C ASN A 56 -19.59 1.40 5.64
N PHE A 57 -20.66 2.18 5.75
CA PHE A 57 -20.72 3.43 6.55
C PHE A 57 -20.57 3.27 8.07
N ASP A 58 -20.67 2.06 8.61
CA ASP A 58 -20.54 1.79 10.06
C ASP A 58 -19.12 1.31 10.47
N ASN A 59 -18.11 1.40 9.58
CA ASN A 59 -16.79 0.89 9.86
C ASN A 59 -15.87 1.92 10.51
N SER A 60 -15.21 1.51 11.61
CA SER A 60 -14.16 2.31 12.30
C SER A 60 -12.77 2.15 11.71
N GLN A 61 -12.57 1.18 10.81
CA GLN A 61 -11.26 0.87 10.22
C GLN A 61 -11.30 1.10 8.71
N CYS A 62 -10.48 2.03 8.24
CA CYS A 62 -10.23 2.26 6.83
C CYS A 62 -8.73 2.08 6.54
N TRP A 63 -8.39 1.10 5.72
CA TRP A 63 -7.02 0.76 5.36
C TRP A 63 -6.78 0.94 3.87
N ILE A 64 -5.58 1.40 3.52
CA ILE A 64 -5.17 1.46 2.12
C ILE A 64 -3.95 0.60 1.87
N SER A 65 -3.94 -0.10 0.74
CA SER A 65 -2.77 -0.86 0.31
C SER A 65 -2.43 -0.56 -1.14
N GLY A 66 -1.14 -0.51 -1.46
CA GLY A 66 -0.65 -0.30 -2.81
C GLY A 66 0.63 -1.06 -3.09
N PHE A 67 0.77 -1.53 -4.34
CA PHE A 67 1.95 -2.22 -4.84
C PHE A 67 2.66 -1.35 -5.90
N SER A 68 3.98 -1.21 -5.78
CA SER A 68 4.82 -0.50 -6.75
C SER A 68 4.30 0.93 -7.01
N PHE A 69 3.92 1.30 -8.25
CA PHE A 69 3.25 2.57 -8.55
C PHE A 69 2.00 2.79 -7.69
N GLY A 70 1.21 1.74 -7.44
CA GLY A 70 0.05 1.82 -6.55
C GLY A 70 0.41 2.21 -5.11
N SER A 71 1.64 1.99 -4.66
CA SER A 71 2.09 2.45 -3.35
C SER A 71 2.24 3.98 -3.30
N LEU A 72 2.68 4.62 -4.39
CA LEU A 72 2.67 6.08 -4.51
C LEU A 72 1.25 6.63 -4.39
N ILE A 73 0.33 6.08 -5.19
CA ILE A 73 -1.08 6.54 -5.20
C ILE A 73 -1.74 6.36 -3.84
N SER A 74 -1.54 5.19 -3.21
CA SER A 74 -2.08 4.93 -1.88
C SER A 74 -1.52 5.89 -0.81
N MET A 75 -0.22 6.21 -0.86
CA MET A 75 0.38 7.17 0.06
C MET A 75 -0.08 8.61 -0.21
N GLN A 76 -0.28 9.00 -1.45
CA GLN A 76 -0.84 10.32 -1.80
C GLN A 76 -2.30 10.44 -1.34
N LEU A 77 -3.09 9.37 -1.44
CA LEU A 77 -4.46 9.33 -0.95
C LEU A 77 -4.50 9.41 0.59
N LEU A 78 -3.64 8.65 1.27
CA LEU A 78 -3.47 8.69 2.72
C LEU A 78 -3.28 10.13 3.26
N MET A 79 -2.51 10.96 2.54
CA MET A 79 -2.26 12.35 2.91
C MET A 79 -3.48 13.27 2.75
N ARG A 80 -4.53 12.85 2.06
CA ARG A 80 -5.71 13.64 1.73
C ARG A 80 -7.00 13.14 2.38
N ARG A 81 -6.96 11.92 2.94
CA ARG A 81 -8.14 11.22 3.46
C ARG A 81 -7.89 10.82 4.92
N PRO A 82 -8.33 11.65 5.87
CA PRO A 82 -8.07 11.44 7.30
C PRO A 82 -8.75 10.20 7.89
N GLU A 83 -9.76 9.65 7.22
CA GLU A 83 -10.42 8.39 7.57
C GLU A 83 -9.50 7.18 7.39
N ILE A 84 -8.48 7.27 6.53
CA ILE A 84 -7.50 6.19 6.35
C ILE A 84 -6.59 6.12 7.58
N ASN A 85 -6.78 5.11 8.39
CA ASN A 85 -6.08 4.98 9.68
C ASN A 85 -4.93 3.97 9.68
N ARG A 86 -4.74 3.21 8.59
CA ARG A 86 -3.60 2.31 8.37
C ARG A 86 -3.25 2.18 6.90
N PHE A 87 -1.99 1.88 6.62
CA PHE A 87 -1.55 1.60 5.26
C PHE A 87 -0.61 0.40 5.15
N ILE A 88 -0.58 -0.20 3.96
CA ILE A 88 0.43 -1.17 3.56
C ILE A 88 1.00 -0.77 2.18
N ALA A 89 2.28 -0.45 2.13
CA ALA A 89 3.00 -0.17 0.88
C ALA A 89 3.92 -1.35 0.54
N ILE A 90 3.67 -1.97 -0.62
CA ILE A 90 4.42 -3.14 -1.09
C ILE A 90 5.33 -2.71 -2.24
N SER A 91 6.62 -3.00 -2.13
CA SER A 91 7.66 -2.60 -3.09
C SER A 91 7.56 -1.13 -3.51
N PRO A 92 7.53 -0.16 -2.56
CA PRO A 92 7.53 1.26 -2.92
C PRO A 92 8.80 1.61 -3.71
N GLN A 93 8.70 2.58 -4.63
CA GLN A 93 9.79 2.97 -5.52
C GLN A 93 10.30 4.40 -5.25
N PRO A 94 10.99 4.65 -4.11
CA PRO A 94 11.48 6.00 -3.77
C PRO A 94 12.63 6.49 -4.65
N ASN A 95 13.17 5.64 -5.52
CA ASN A 95 14.13 6.01 -6.57
C ASN A 95 13.47 6.57 -7.83
N VAL A 96 12.18 6.32 -8.03
CA VAL A 96 11.39 6.78 -9.19
C VAL A 96 10.45 7.91 -8.80
N TYR A 97 9.84 7.81 -7.63
CA TYR A 97 8.83 8.73 -7.13
C TYR A 97 9.28 9.42 -5.85
N ASP A 98 8.93 10.69 -5.72
CA ASP A 98 9.20 11.44 -4.49
C ASP A 98 8.16 11.09 -3.41
N PHE A 99 8.64 10.55 -2.28
CA PHE A 99 7.86 10.28 -1.07
C PHE A 99 8.12 11.32 0.04
N SER A 100 8.70 12.49 -0.28
CA SER A 100 8.98 13.54 0.71
C SER A 100 7.72 14.10 1.36
N PHE A 101 6.58 14.03 0.67
CA PHE A 101 5.29 14.46 1.18
C PHE A 101 4.81 13.67 2.42
N LEU A 102 5.37 12.49 2.71
CA LEU A 102 5.09 11.70 3.91
C LEU A 102 5.80 12.26 5.18
N SER A 103 5.95 13.56 5.26
CA SER A 103 6.59 14.22 6.41
C SER A 103 5.83 15.51 6.76
N PRO A 104 4.89 15.47 7.73
CA PRO A 104 4.54 14.33 8.59
C PRO A 104 3.63 13.28 7.91
N CYS A 105 3.86 12.01 8.22
CA CYS A 105 2.97 10.94 7.80
C CYS A 105 1.78 10.85 8.79
N PRO A 106 0.53 10.79 8.31
CA PRO A 106 -0.64 10.90 9.19
C PRO A 106 -0.99 9.61 9.92
N SER A 107 -0.49 8.45 9.47
CA SER A 107 -0.90 7.14 10.01
C SER A 107 0.26 6.16 10.13
N SER A 108 0.12 5.22 11.05
CA SER A 108 1.02 4.05 11.14
C SER A 108 0.76 3.08 10.00
N GLY A 109 1.78 2.29 9.64
CA GLY A 109 1.63 1.36 8.54
C GLY A 109 2.79 0.38 8.40
N LEU A 110 2.71 -0.44 7.34
CA LEU A 110 3.74 -1.39 6.94
C LEU A 110 4.29 -1.01 5.56
N MET A 111 5.61 -0.99 5.44
CA MET A 111 6.31 -1.02 4.15
C MET A 111 7.06 -2.34 4.02
N ILE A 112 6.70 -3.16 3.03
CA ILE A 112 7.32 -4.47 2.79
C ILE A 112 7.96 -4.50 1.40
N TYR A 113 9.19 -5.02 1.31
CA TYR A 113 9.96 -5.03 0.08
C TYR A 113 10.91 -6.22 -0.01
N GLY A 114 11.31 -6.58 -1.22
CA GLY A 114 12.29 -7.62 -1.47
C GLY A 114 13.73 -7.10 -1.37
N LYS A 115 14.64 -7.83 -0.70
CA LYS A 115 16.08 -7.48 -0.70
C LYS A 115 16.76 -7.73 -2.04
N LYS A 116 16.16 -8.56 -2.91
CA LYS A 116 16.61 -8.82 -4.28
C LYS A 116 15.76 -8.07 -5.31
N ASP A 117 15.17 -6.94 -4.91
CA ASP A 117 14.46 -6.05 -5.82
C ASP A 117 15.46 -5.37 -6.76
N GLU A 118 15.40 -5.69 -8.05
CA GLU A 118 16.28 -5.15 -9.08
C GLU A 118 15.86 -3.75 -9.55
N LEU A 119 14.63 -3.32 -9.23
CA LEU A 119 14.09 -2.03 -9.65
C LEU A 119 14.33 -0.93 -8.62
N VAL A 120 14.52 -1.30 -7.34
CA VAL A 120 14.64 -0.36 -6.24
C VAL A 120 15.93 -0.58 -5.46
N PRO A 121 16.92 0.32 -5.56
CA PRO A 121 18.14 0.22 -4.77
C PRO A 121 17.83 0.27 -3.26
N ALA A 122 18.47 -0.61 -2.49
CA ALA A 122 18.28 -0.69 -1.04
C ALA A 122 18.59 0.64 -0.31
N SER A 123 19.51 1.45 -0.84
CA SER A 123 19.84 2.78 -0.31
C SER A 123 18.61 3.70 -0.24
N ASN A 124 17.77 3.70 -1.29
CA ASN A 124 16.59 4.55 -1.37
C ASN A 124 15.52 4.12 -0.36
N ILE A 125 15.34 2.81 -0.15
CA ILE A 125 14.45 2.29 0.90
C ILE A 125 14.98 2.64 2.29
N ASN A 126 16.28 2.53 2.51
CA ASN A 126 16.91 2.87 3.80
C ASN A 126 16.75 4.36 4.13
N GLU A 127 16.85 5.25 3.14
CA GLU A 127 16.63 6.68 3.32
C GLU A 127 15.17 6.99 3.67
N LEU A 128 14.22 6.37 2.95
CA LEU A 128 12.80 6.48 3.26
C LEU A 128 12.49 5.96 4.67
N ASN A 129 13.04 4.80 5.05
CA ASN A 129 12.91 4.24 6.39
C ASN A 129 13.44 5.21 7.46
N LYS A 130 14.66 5.72 7.29
CA LYS A 130 15.25 6.66 8.25
C LYS A 130 14.36 7.89 8.47
N ARG A 131 13.80 8.44 7.42
CA ARG A 131 12.91 9.61 7.46
C ARG A 131 11.59 9.32 8.17
N LEU A 132 10.96 8.19 7.88
CA LEU A 132 9.68 7.83 8.49
C LEU A 132 9.83 7.36 9.94
N SER A 133 10.90 6.61 10.25
CA SER A 133 11.18 6.14 11.62
C SER A 133 11.57 7.26 12.60
N ALA A 134 11.97 8.42 12.10
CA ALA A 134 12.28 9.59 12.92
C ALA A 134 11.03 10.37 13.38
N GLN A 135 9.86 10.05 12.87
CA GLN A 135 8.62 10.76 13.19
C GLN A 135 8.02 10.26 14.51
N ILE A 136 7.45 11.19 15.26
CA ILE A 136 6.82 10.92 16.57
C ILE A 136 5.30 10.77 16.35
N GLY A 137 4.68 9.86 17.12
CA GLY A 137 3.23 9.66 17.10
C GLY A 137 2.73 8.61 16.11
N ILE A 138 3.60 8.16 15.21
CA ILE A 138 3.31 7.06 14.26
C ILE A 138 4.39 5.98 14.33
N LYS A 139 4.03 4.78 13.88
CA LYS A 139 4.99 3.69 13.70
C LYS A 139 4.86 3.12 12.30
N VAL A 140 5.89 3.30 11.49
CA VAL A 140 6.00 2.64 10.19
C VAL A 140 6.95 1.46 10.33
N GLU A 141 6.41 0.24 10.17
CA GLU A 141 7.20 -0.99 10.16
C GLU A 141 7.80 -1.19 8.76
N PHE A 142 9.10 -1.51 8.71
CA PHE A 142 9.80 -1.85 7.47
C PHE A 142 10.19 -3.31 7.50
N GLU A 143 9.60 -4.12 6.62
CA GLU A 143 9.89 -5.54 6.50
C GLU A 143 10.63 -5.84 5.19
N ALA A 144 11.86 -6.33 5.33
CA ALA A 144 12.69 -6.73 4.20
C ALA A 144 12.67 -8.25 4.02
N VAL A 145 12.13 -8.74 2.91
CA VAL A 145 12.10 -10.17 2.59
C VAL A 145 13.40 -10.58 1.85
N PRO A 146 14.26 -11.43 2.45
CA PRO A 146 15.63 -11.62 1.99
C PRO A 146 15.79 -12.05 0.53
N GLU A 147 14.96 -12.99 0.08
CA GLU A 147 15.08 -13.62 -1.25
C GLU A 147 14.06 -13.10 -2.27
N ALA A 148 13.23 -12.13 -1.89
CA ALA A 148 12.18 -11.62 -2.75
C ALA A 148 12.72 -10.59 -3.74
N ASN A 149 12.25 -10.69 -5.00
CA ASN A 149 12.36 -9.66 -6.01
C ASN A 149 11.19 -8.64 -5.90
N HIS A 150 11.14 -7.67 -6.80
CA HIS A 150 10.09 -6.64 -6.84
C HIS A 150 8.67 -7.20 -6.80
N PHE A 151 8.43 -8.30 -7.49
CA PHE A 151 7.10 -8.92 -7.67
C PHE A 151 6.83 -10.08 -6.70
N PHE A 152 7.72 -10.39 -5.78
CA PHE A 152 7.62 -11.55 -4.87
C PHE A 152 7.40 -12.88 -5.61
N SER A 153 7.91 -13.02 -6.83
CA SER A 153 7.56 -14.09 -7.78
C SER A 153 7.78 -15.51 -7.27
N LYS A 154 8.67 -15.71 -6.29
CA LYS A 154 8.93 -17.00 -5.63
C LYS A 154 8.74 -16.93 -4.11
N ASN A 155 8.20 -15.82 -3.62
CA ASN A 155 8.11 -15.50 -2.20
C ASN A 155 6.69 -15.04 -1.82
N ASP A 156 5.70 -15.38 -2.63
CA ASP A 156 4.29 -15.05 -2.40
C ASP A 156 3.79 -15.55 -1.05
N GLN A 157 4.14 -16.78 -0.64
CA GLN A 157 3.76 -17.32 0.66
C GLN A 157 4.38 -16.53 1.84
N VAL A 158 5.61 -16.02 1.65
CA VAL A 158 6.25 -15.17 2.67
C VAL A 158 5.53 -13.83 2.76
N LEU A 159 5.21 -13.22 1.61
CA LEU A 159 4.42 -11.99 1.54
C LEU A 159 3.06 -12.17 2.26
N ILE A 160 2.30 -13.18 1.87
CA ILE A 160 0.98 -13.49 2.47
C ILE A 160 1.09 -13.66 3.99
N LYS A 161 2.09 -14.40 4.47
CA LYS A 161 2.33 -14.61 5.91
C LYS A 161 2.62 -13.29 6.63
N SER A 162 3.47 -12.45 6.06
CA SER A 162 3.84 -11.15 6.63
C SER A 162 2.64 -10.20 6.69
N LEU A 163 1.88 -10.13 5.59
CA LEU A 163 0.66 -9.32 5.53
C LEU A 163 -0.39 -9.79 6.55
N ASN A 164 -0.68 -11.10 6.62
CA ASN A 164 -1.60 -11.67 7.60
C ASN A 164 -1.18 -11.38 9.04
N LYS A 165 0.11 -11.51 9.34
CA LYS A 165 0.65 -11.20 10.67
C LYS A 165 0.41 -9.74 11.03
N TYR A 166 0.68 -8.82 10.09
CA TYR A 166 0.50 -7.40 10.31
C TYR A 166 -0.99 -7.04 10.46
N VAL A 167 -1.84 -7.50 9.53
CA VAL A 167 -3.28 -7.23 9.56
C VAL A 167 -3.91 -7.71 10.86
N LYS A 168 -3.68 -8.97 11.26
CA LYS A 168 -4.22 -9.51 12.52
C LYS A 168 -3.76 -8.76 13.76
N LYS A 169 -2.49 -8.34 13.79
CA LYS A 169 -1.93 -7.59 14.91
C LYS A 169 -2.57 -6.22 15.05
N GLU A 170 -2.72 -5.50 13.94
CA GLU A 170 -3.17 -4.11 13.96
C GLU A 170 -4.72 -4.00 14.00
N SER A 171 -5.45 -4.93 13.37
CA SER A 171 -6.93 -4.94 13.45
C SER A 171 -7.45 -5.29 14.84
N ALA A 172 -6.68 -6.04 15.65
CA ALA A 172 -7.05 -6.36 17.04
C ALA A 172 -6.97 -5.15 18.00
N LEU A 173 -6.50 -4.00 17.54
CA LEU A 173 -6.41 -2.77 18.34
C LEU A 173 -7.72 -1.93 18.31
N TYR A 174 -8.69 -2.36 17.51
CA TYR A 174 -10.00 -1.71 17.31
C TYR A 174 -11.14 -2.64 17.70
#